data_205bdd3a0049c0d6f34fb61161707ea6
#
_entry.id   205bdd3a0049c0d6f34fb61161707ea6
#
_cell.length_a   1.000
_cell.length_b   1.000
_cell.length_c   1.000
_cell.angle_alpha   90.00
_cell.angle_beta   90.00
_cell.angle_gamma   90.00
#
_symmetry.space_group_name_H-M   'P 1'
#
loop_
_entity.id
_entity.type
_entity.pdbx_description
1 polymer ?
#
loop_
_entity_poly.entity_id
_entity_poly.type
_entity_poly.pdbx_seq_one_letter_code
_entity_poly.pdbx_strand_id
1 'polypeptide(L)'
;SLEANGKLIVCRDLREGIAVAVVDHTVGRITAAQAADELLNIIGIDTSFVLYPDGDRVIVSARSIGEVNVQVILEKLGGGGNAAAAGGQIPDKSLTQVAQELAQAIDQYLEDE
;
A
#
# COMPACT_ATOMS: atom_id res chain seq x y z
N SER A 1 -12.80 -10.42 4.71
CA SER A 1 -11.52 -10.54 4.03
C SER A 1 -11.64 -9.98 2.61
N LEU A 2 -10.56 -9.42 2.10
CA LEU A 2 -10.54 -8.89 0.74
C LEU A 2 -10.82 -9.96 -0.31
N GLU A 3 -10.40 -11.19 -0.06
CA GLU A 3 -10.57 -12.29 -0.99
C GLU A 3 -12.05 -12.67 -1.19
N ALA A 4 -12.87 -12.45 -0.19
CA ALA A 4 -14.29 -12.79 -0.27
C ALA A 4 -15.09 -11.78 -1.11
N ASN A 5 -14.57 -10.58 -1.32
CA ASN A 5 -15.34 -9.47 -1.86
C ASN A 5 -14.88 -9.01 -3.24
N GLY A 6 -13.94 -9.69 -3.85
CA GLY A 6 -13.45 -9.29 -5.14
C GLY A 6 -12.08 -9.85 -5.46
N LYS A 7 -11.53 -9.37 -6.56
CA LYS A 7 -10.24 -9.83 -7.03
C LYS A 7 -9.13 -9.15 -6.25
N LEU A 8 -8.33 -9.95 -5.56
CA LEU A 8 -7.14 -9.48 -4.86
C LEU A 8 -5.91 -9.80 -5.70
N ILE A 9 -5.14 -8.78 -6.02
CA ILE A 9 -3.86 -8.94 -6.70
C ILE A 9 -2.79 -8.53 -5.71
N VAL A 10 -1.93 -9.49 -5.36
CA VAL A 10 -0.82 -9.23 -4.44
C VAL A 10 0.47 -9.28 -5.23
N CYS A 11 1.16 -8.14 -5.26
CA CYS A 11 2.51 -8.05 -5.82
C CYS A 11 3.47 -8.02 -4.64
N ARG A 12 4.46 -8.89 -4.67
CA ARG A 12 5.37 -9.06 -3.55
C ARG A 12 6.79 -8.73 -3.97
N ASP A 13 7.41 -7.81 -3.26
CA ASP A 13 8.83 -7.56 -3.42
C ASP A 13 9.59 -8.50 -2.49
N LEU A 14 10.11 -9.59 -3.04
CA LEU A 14 10.75 -10.62 -2.27
C LEU A 14 12.06 -10.17 -1.62
N ARG A 15 12.66 -9.10 -2.14
CA ARG A 15 13.95 -8.62 -1.62
C ARG A 15 13.82 -8.05 -0.22
N GLU A 16 12.69 -7.38 0.06
CA GLU A 16 12.60 -6.50 1.24
C GLU A 16 11.41 -6.81 2.14
N GLY A 17 10.69 -7.90 1.87
CA GLY A 17 9.56 -8.26 2.72
C GLY A 17 8.37 -7.33 2.57
N ILE A 18 8.18 -6.77 1.40
CA ILE A 18 7.10 -5.83 1.11
C ILE A 18 6.00 -6.52 0.32
N ALA A 19 4.76 -6.36 0.78
CA ALA A 19 3.58 -6.85 0.06
C ALA A 19 2.73 -5.67 -0.39
N VAL A 20 2.27 -5.72 -1.63
CA VAL A 20 1.36 -4.71 -2.18
C VAL A 20 0.10 -5.42 -2.66
N ALA A 21 -1.04 -5.03 -2.12
CA ALA A 21 -2.34 -5.55 -2.51
C ALA A 21 -3.09 -4.47 -3.30
N VAL A 22 -3.45 -4.78 -4.53
CA VAL A 22 -4.21 -3.89 -5.40
C VAL A 22 -5.61 -4.47 -5.53
N VAL A 23 -6.61 -3.72 -5.06
CA VAL A 23 -8.00 -4.15 -5.02
C VAL A 23 -8.77 -3.33 -6.07
N ASP A 24 -9.53 -4.00 -6.92
CA ASP A 24 -10.16 -3.37 -8.07
C ASP A 24 -11.55 -2.77 -7.79
N HIS A 25 -11.94 -2.70 -6.52
CA HIS A 25 -13.22 -2.10 -6.12
C HIS A 25 -13.06 -1.38 -4.78
N THR A 26 -14.02 -0.53 -4.45
CA THR A 26 -13.98 0.22 -3.19
C THR A 26 -14.26 -0.70 -2.00
N VAL A 27 -13.37 -0.71 -1.02
CA VAL A 27 -13.50 -1.54 0.18
C VAL A 27 -13.64 -0.72 1.46
N GLY A 28 -13.30 0.57 1.42
CA GLY A 28 -13.37 1.43 2.59
C GLY A 28 -12.07 1.44 3.39
N ARG A 29 -11.87 2.52 4.15
CA ARG A 29 -10.60 2.74 4.86
C ARG A 29 -10.35 1.76 5.98
N ILE A 30 -11.40 1.40 6.72
CA ILE A 30 -11.26 0.47 7.85
C ILE A 30 -10.87 -0.91 7.33
N THR A 31 -11.55 -1.40 6.30
CA THR A 31 -11.25 -2.69 5.70
C THR A 31 -9.83 -2.71 5.12
N ALA A 32 -9.42 -1.64 4.44
CA ALA A 32 -8.08 -1.54 3.86
C ALA A 32 -7.01 -1.54 4.95
N ALA A 33 -7.23 -0.80 6.05
CA ALA A 33 -6.29 -0.78 7.16
C ALA A 33 -6.16 -2.16 7.81
N GLN A 34 -7.28 -2.86 8.00
CA GLN A 34 -7.28 -4.22 8.53
C GLN A 34 -6.54 -5.19 7.59
N ALA A 35 -6.75 -5.03 6.28
CA ALA A 35 -6.06 -5.85 5.29
C ALA A 35 -4.55 -5.60 5.31
N ALA A 36 -4.14 -4.34 5.46
CA ALA A 36 -2.72 -4.00 5.56
C ALA A 36 -2.10 -4.67 6.79
N ASP A 37 -2.80 -4.67 7.92
CA ASP A 37 -2.34 -5.36 9.12
C ASP A 37 -2.28 -6.88 8.93
N GLU A 38 -3.28 -7.46 8.25
CA GLU A 38 -3.31 -8.90 7.98
C GLU A 38 -2.13 -9.36 7.12
N LEU A 39 -1.73 -8.56 6.14
CA LEU A 39 -0.59 -8.89 5.29
C LEU A 39 0.71 -9.02 6.10
N LEU A 40 0.82 -8.29 7.21
CA LEU A 40 1.99 -8.36 8.08
C LEU A 40 2.08 -9.70 8.84
N ASN A 41 1.03 -10.50 8.84
CA ASN A 41 1.04 -11.82 9.45
C ASN A 41 1.64 -12.89 8.53
N ILE A 42 1.90 -12.56 7.27
CA ILE A 42 2.55 -13.49 6.35
C ILE A 42 4.04 -13.54 6.69
N ILE A 43 4.57 -14.76 6.82
CA ILE A 43 5.98 -14.96 7.15
C ILE A 43 6.85 -14.26 6.11
N GLY A 44 7.79 -13.45 6.57
CA GLY A 44 8.71 -12.72 5.71
C GLY A 44 8.19 -11.37 5.23
N ILE A 45 6.95 -10.98 5.60
CA ILE A 45 6.40 -9.66 5.23
C ILE A 45 6.40 -8.78 6.48
N ASP A 46 7.07 -7.64 6.39
CA ASP A 46 7.11 -6.65 7.47
C ASP A 46 6.60 -5.27 7.06
N THR A 47 6.24 -5.10 5.80
CA THR A 47 5.71 -3.85 5.27
C THR A 47 4.60 -4.17 4.27
N SER A 48 3.49 -3.45 4.35
CA SER A 48 2.35 -3.70 3.48
C SER A 48 1.72 -2.41 2.97
N PHE A 49 1.20 -2.48 1.75
CA PHE A 49 0.44 -1.41 1.11
C PHE A 49 -0.84 -2.01 0.52
N VAL A 50 -1.97 -1.34 0.75
CA VAL A 50 -3.25 -1.73 0.16
C VAL A 50 -3.79 -0.53 -0.60
N LEU A 51 -4.13 -0.74 -1.87
CA LEU A 51 -4.66 0.30 -2.75
C LEU A 51 -6.04 -0.09 -3.24
N TYR A 52 -6.97 0.87 -3.31
CA TYR A 52 -8.26 0.65 -3.93
C TYR A 52 -8.81 1.95 -4.52
N PRO A 53 -9.69 1.86 -5.53
CA PRO A 53 -10.32 3.05 -6.11
C PRO A 53 -11.49 3.51 -5.25
N ASP A 54 -11.71 4.81 -5.20
CA ASP A 54 -12.87 5.40 -4.54
C ASP A 54 -13.27 6.66 -5.31
N GLY A 55 -14.22 6.51 -6.23
CA GLY A 55 -14.63 7.60 -7.12
C GLY A 55 -13.48 8.01 -8.02
N ASP A 56 -13.15 9.30 -7.99
CA ASP A 56 -12.05 9.86 -8.78
C ASP A 56 -10.71 9.82 -8.07
N ARG A 57 -10.63 9.07 -6.97
CA ARG A 57 -9.42 8.97 -6.15
C ARG A 57 -8.98 7.53 -6.02
N VAL A 58 -7.72 7.34 -5.68
CA VAL A 58 -7.18 6.06 -5.24
C VAL A 58 -6.75 6.22 -3.79
N ILE A 59 -7.21 5.32 -2.95
CA ILE A 59 -6.88 5.31 -1.52
C ILE A 59 -5.74 4.32 -1.30
N VAL A 60 -4.75 4.73 -0.52
CA VAL A 60 -3.62 3.88 -0.15
C VAL A 60 -3.55 3.80 1.36
N SER A 61 -3.39 2.59 1.87
CA SER A 61 -3.16 2.33 3.30
C SER A 61 -1.86 1.55 3.41
N ALA A 62 -0.98 1.97 4.33
CA ALA A 62 0.36 1.40 4.48
C ALA A 62 0.68 1.11 5.93
N ARG A 63 1.38 0.01 6.18
CA ARG A 63 1.82 -0.40 7.52
C ARG A 63 3.23 -0.94 7.46
N SER A 64 3.99 -0.73 8.53
CA SER A 64 5.34 -1.30 8.67
C SER A 64 5.58 -1.68 10.12
N ILE A 65 6.10 -2.90 10.32
CA ILE A 65 6.58 -3.36 11.62
C ILE A 65 8.10 -3.55 11.60
N GLY A 66 8.76 -3.18 10.51
CA GLY A 66 10.19 -3.29 10.32
C GLY A 66 10.84 -1.94 10.13
N GLU A 67 11.91 -1.92 9.36
CA GLU A 67 12.73 -0.73 9.17
C GLU A 67 12.22 0.22 8.09
N VAL A 68 11.34 -0.25 7.22
CA VAL A 68 10.80 0.61 6.15
C VAL A 68 9.92 1.70 6.77
N ASN A 69 10.20 2.94 6.41
CA ASN A 69 9.42 4.09 6.86
C ASN A 69 8.36 4.40 5.81
N VAL A 70 7.10 3.98 6.08
CA VAL A 70 6.03 4.16 5.10
C VAL A 70 5.62 5.62 4.92
N GLN A 71 5.89 6.48 5.90
CA GLN A 71 5.62 7.91 5.75
C GLN A 71 6.43 8.52 4.59
N VAL A 72 7.71 8.18 4.51
CA VAL A 72 8.58 8.69 3.45
C VAL A 72 8.05 8.27 2.07
N ILE A 73 7.64 7.02 1.95
CA ILE A 73 7.11 6.49 0.69
C ILE A 73 5.80 7.18 0.32
N LEU A 74 4.86 7.28 1.27
CA LEU A 74 3.55 7.87 1.00
C LEU A 74 3.63 9.37 0.73
N GLU A 75 4.59 10.07 1.30
CA GLU A 75 4.79 11.49 0.99
C GLU A 75 5.14 11.71 -0.48
N LYS A 76 5.81 10.76 -1.11
CA LYS A 76 6.10 10.84 -2.55
C LYS A 76 4.84 10.76 -3.41
N LEU A 77 3.74 10.20 -2.84
CA LEU A 77 2.46 10.10 -3.53
C LEU A 77 1.48 11.17 -3.09
N GLY A 78 1.89 12.08 -2.22
CA GLY A 78 1.01 13.12 -1.71
C GLY A 78 0.27 12.74 -0.43
N GLY A 79 0.63 11.63 0.19
CA GLY A 79 0.05 11.18 1.45
C GLY A 79 0.90 11.54 2.65
N GLY A 80 0.67 10.88 3.77
CA GLY A 80 1.42 11.11 4.99
C GLY A 80 1.03 10.15 6.10
N GLY A 81 1.56 10.38 7.28
CA GLY A 81 1.32 9.54 8.45
C GLY A 81 2.53 9.52 9.34
N ASN A 82 2.91 8.33 9.78
CA ASN A 82 4.15 8.13 10.54
C ASN A 82 4.90 6.92 9.97
N ALA A 83 6.05 6.60 10.56
CA ALA A 83 6.92 5.55 10.04
C ALA A 83 6.25 4.18 10.00
N ALA A 84 5.35 3.89 10.94
CA ALA A 84 4.69 2.57 11.07
C ALA A 84 3.33 2.50 10.38
N ALA A 85 2.68 3.65 10.15
CA ALA A 85 1.34 3.70 9.55
C ALA A 85 1.17 4.99 8.77
N ALA A 86 0.80 4.86 7.50
CA ALA A 86 0.62 6.02 6.64
C ALA A 86 -0.50 5.73 5.63
N GLY A 87 -0.95 6.76 4.96
CA GLY A 87 -1.97 6.61 3.93
C GLY A 87 -2.08 7.84 3.07
N GLY A 88 -2.91 7.76 2.06
CA GLY A 88 -3.13 8.88 1.16
C GLY A 88 -4.37 8.71 0.31
N GLN A 89 -4.78 9.82 -0.27
CA GLN A 89 -5.87 9.90 -1.24
C GLN A 89 -5.32 10.60 -2.47
N ILE A 90 -5.14 9.87 -3.53
CA ILE A 90 -4.51 10.39 -4.75
C ILE A 90 -5.61 10.68 -5.79
N PRO A 91 -5.88 11.95 -6.09
CA PRO A 91 -6.93 12.30 -7.03
C PRO A 91 -6.49 12.17 -8.48
N ASP A 92 -7.46 11.97 -9.36
CA ASP A 92 -7.31 12.13 -10.81
C ASP A 92 -6.31 11.19 -11.46
N LYS A 93 -6.09 10.02 -10.84
CA LYS A 93 -5.23 8.97 -11.38
C LYS A 93 -5.93 7.63 -11.29
N SER A 94 -5.62 6.76 -12.24
CA SER A 94 -6.15 5.40 -12.23
C SER A 94 -5.45 4.55 -11.18
N LEU A 95 -6.11 3.47 -10.78
CA LEU A 95 -5.54 2.49 -9.87
C LEU A 95 -4.19 1.95 -10.39
N THR A 96 -4.12 1.62 -11.67
CA THR A 96 -2.90 1.13 -12.29
C THR A 96 -1.78 2.16 -12.21
N GLN A 97 -2.10 3.42 -12.48
CA GLN A 97 -1.11 4.49 -12.44
C GLN A 97 -0.56 4.69 -11.03
N VAL A 98 -1.43 4.70 -10.02
CA VAL A 98 -0.99 4.86 -8.64
C VAL A 98 -0.15 3.65 -8.20
N ALA A 99 -0.55 2.43 -8.60
CA ALA A 99 0.23 1.24 -8.30
C ALA A 99 1.64 1.32 -8.89
N GLN A 100 1.78 1.84 -10.11
CA GLN A 100 3.08 2.04 -10.74
C GLN A 100 3.91 3.10 -10.01
N GLU A 101 3.28 4.21 -9.62
CA GLU A 101 3.96 5.27 -8.89
C GLU A 101 4.40 4.78 -7.50
N LEU A 102 3.59 3.96 -6.86
CA LEU A 102 3.96 3.37 -5.58
C LEU A 102 5.19 2.46 -5.75
N ALA A 103 5.19 1.61 -6.78
CA ALA A 103 6.32 0.73 -7.03
C ALA A 103 7.60 1.52 -7.25
N GLN A 104 7.53 2.62 -8.00
CA GLN A 104 8.68 3.50 -8.22
C GLN A 104 9.13 4.16 -6.93
N ALA A 105 8.19 4.60 -6.09
CA ALA A 105 8.51 5.22 -4.82
C ALA A 105 9.19 4.24 -3.87
N ILE A 106 8.72 2.99 -3.85
CA ILE A 106 9.34 1.93 -3.05
C ILE A 106 10.77 1.67 -3.53
N ASP A 107 10.95 1.50 -4.83
CA ASP A 107 12.27 1.24 -5.41
C ASP A 107 13.25 2.36 -5.08
N GLN A 108 12.81 3.60 -5.23
CA GLN A 108 13.66 4.74 -4.92
C GLN A 108 14.01 4.79 -3.43
N TYR A 109 13.04 4.51 -2.56
CA TYR A 109 13.29 4.47 -1.12
C TYR A 109 14.36 3.43 -0.78
N LEU A 110 14.25 2.23 -1.36
CA LEU A 110 15.20 1.15 -1.07
C LEU A 110 16.60 1.47 -1.60
N GLU A 111 16.71 2.17 -2.72
CA GLU A 111 18.00 2.61 -3.23
C GLU A 111 18.66 3.66 -2.35
N ASP A 112 17.87 4.54 -1.74
CA ASP A 112 18.37 5.64 -0.93
C ASP A 112 18.73 5.24 0.50
N GLU A 113 18.29 4.04 0.92
CA GLU A 113 18.50 3.53 2.30
C GLU A 113 19.65 2.49 2.41
#